data_88e7dfdf66b122e52251a60aa1d8e656
#
_entry.id   88e7dfdf66b122e52251a60aa1d8e656
#
_cell.length_a   1.000
_cell.length_b   1.000
_cell.length_c   1.000
_cell.angle_alpha   90.00
_cell.angle_beta   90.00
_cell.angle_gamma   90.00
#
_symmetry.space_group_name_H-M   'P 1'
#
loop_
_entity.id
_entity.type
_entity.pdbx_description
1 polymer ?
#
loop_
_entity_poly.entity_id
_entity_poly.type
_entity_poly.pdbx_seq_one_letter_code
_entity_poly.pdbx_strand_id
1 'polypeptide(L)'
;MSKNYQQVALVTGAARGIGEATVERFVEEGINVVATDIFPDIKYLNKANVISLTHDVSKAESWASILGDVKSRFGRLDILVNNAGIGTLPDVEEEDETGWMEMLDINAKSIWLGIKAVIPLMRSHKSGSIVNVSSIFGASGGFGKSAAYHASKGVVSAVTRNAAIRYAPENIRVNAVSPGFVKVAREEKTIEKAGDEMSQEILFRTPMKRWAEPFEIASAINFLAGKDATYITGVELFVDGGWMAA
;
A
#
# COMPACT_ATOMS: atom_id res chain seq x y z
N MET A 1 34.63 3.85 -6.17
CA MET A 1 34.12 2.69 -5.42
C MET A 1 32.73 3.06 -4.90
N SER A 2 31.65 2.57 -5.51
CA SER A 2 30.29 2.79 -5.01
C SER A 2 30.18 2.05 -3.68
N LYS A 3 29.98 2.80 -2.59
CA LYS A 3 29.58 2.17 -1.33
C LYS A 3 28.29 1.41 -1.63
N ASN A 4 28.31 0.08 -1.51
CA ASN A 4 27.12 -0.76 -1.58
C ASN A 4 26.25 -0.42 -0.37
N TYR A 5 25.44 0.61 -0.50
CA TYR A 5 24.43 0.94 0.50
C TYR A 5 23.26 0.00 0.30
N GLN A 6 22.94 -0.77 1.32
CA GLN A 6 21.74 -1.59 1.35
C GLN A 6 20.52 -0.66 1.39
N GLN A 7 19.57 -0.88 0.51
CA GLN A 7 18.33 -0.07 0.46
C GLN A 7 17.52 -0.22 1.75
N VAL A 8 16.74 0.80 2.06
CA VAL A 8 15.84 0.82 3.23
C VAL A 8 14.41 1.08 2.74
N ALA A 9 13.50 0.19 3.09
CA ALA A 9 12.08 0.28 2.80
C ALA A 9 11.25 0.47 4.08
N LEU A 10 10.22 1.29 4.01
CA LEU A 10 9.17 1.41 5.02
C LEU A 10 7.88 0.85 4.43
N VAL A 11 7.29 -0.15 5.09
CA VAL A 11 6.02 -0.79 4.68
C VAL A 11 4.99 -0.61 5.78
N THR A 12 3.85 0.01 5.47
CA THR A 12 2.74 0.19 6.42
C THR A 12 1.69 -0.91 6.27
N GLY A 13 0.99 -1.26 7.36
CA GLY A 13 0.04 -2.38 7.35
C GLY A 13 0.73 -3.73 7.13
N ALA A 14 1.91 -3.91 7.73
CA ALA A 14 2.83 -5.00 7.46
C ALA A 14 2.54 -6.29 8.23
N ALA A 15 1.59 -6.30 9.18
CA ALA A 15 1.34 -7.45 10.04
C ALA A 15 0.73 -8.65 9.31
N ARG A 16 0.11 -8.47 8.15
CA ARG A 16 -0.60 -9.51 7.41
C ARG A 16 -0.81 -9.17 5.94
N GLY A 17 -1.21 -10.17 5.15
CA GLY A 17 -1.69 -10.01 3.77
C GLY A 17 -0.65 -9.41 2.82
N ILE A 18 -1.06 -8.42 2.02
CA ILE A 18 -0.19 -7.78 1.02
C ILE A 18 1.03 -7.13 1.66
N GLY A 19 0.86 -6.45 2.82
CA GLY A 19 1.97 -5.82 3.53
C GLY A 19 2.99 -6.83 4.02
N GLU A 20 2.54 -7.94 4.61
CA GLU A 20 3.38 -9.07 5.03
C GLU A 20 4.17 -9.65 3.85
N ALA A 21 3.48 -9.99 2.76
CA ALA A 21 4.12 -10.53 1.56
C ALA A 21 5.12 -9.53 0.93
N THR A 22 4.84 -8.23 1.03
CA THR A 22 5.77 -7.18 0.56
C THR A 22 7.03 -7.13 1.40
N VAL A 23 6.92 -7.25 2.73
CA VAL A 23 8.09 -7.34 3.63
C VAL A 23 8.92 -8.58 3.29
N GLU A 24 8.28 -9.74 3.13
CA GLU A 24 8.98 -10.98 2.77
C GLU A 24 9.73 -10.83 1.44
N ARG A 25 9.07 -10.27 0.43
CA ARG A 25 9.68 -10.04 -0.88
C ARG A 25 10.89 -9.10 -0.81
N PHE A 26 10.82 -8.01 -0.06
CA PHE A 26 11.94 -7.09 0.11
C PHE A 26 13.11 -7.71 0.88
N VAL A 27 12.81 -8.56 1.86
CA VAL A 27 13.84 -9.32 2.60
C VAL A 27 14.60 -10.27 1.67
N GLU A 28 13.91 -10.96 0.76
CA GLU A 28 14.52 -11.83 -0.26
C GLU A 28 15.44 -11.05 -1.20
N GLU A 29 15.12 -9.81 -1.52
CA GLU A 29 15.97 -8.90 -2.31
C GLU A 29 17.13 -8.27 -1.50
N GLY A 30 17.26 -8.60 -0.21
CA GLY A 30 18.31 -8.06 0.66
C GLY A 30 18.09 -6.61 1.10
N ILE A 31 16.86 -6.11 1.05
CA ILE A 31 16.49 -4.76 1.49
C ILE A 31 16.29 -4.76 3.01
N ASN A 32 16.75 -3.72 3.71
CA ASN A 32 16.37 -3.49 5.10
C ASN A 32 14.94 -2.97 5.16
N VAL A 33 14.10 -3.58 5.99
CA VAL A 33 12.68 -3.23 6.06
C VAL A 33 12.29 -2.72 7.44
N VAL A 34 11.65 -1.58 7.47
CA VAL A 34 10.89 -1.08 8.61
C VAL A 34 9.44 -1.47 8.38
N ALA A 35 9.01 -2.54 9.01
CA ALA A 35 7.65 -3.07 8.96
C ALA A 35 6.80 -2.38 10.04
N THR A 36 5.70 -1.73 9.64
CA THR A 36 4.88 -1.00 10.62
C THR A 36 3.41 -1.40 10.52
N ASP A 37 2.75 -1.48 11.68
CA ASP A 37 1.33 -1.75 11.80
C ASP A 37 0.78 -1.11 13.08
N ILE A 38 -0.54 -0.99 13.20
CA ILE A 38 -1.19 -0.60 14.45
C ILE A 38 -1.13 -1.73 15.49
N PHE A 39 -0.97 -2.98 15.04
CA PHE A 39 -0.83 -4.15 15.91
C PHE A 39 0.65 -4.37 16.27
N PRO A 40 0.99 -4.56 17.56
CA PRO A 40 2.37 -4.72 18.00
C PRO A 40 2.98 -6.09 17.61
N ASP A 41 2.17 -7.11 17.37
CA ASP A 41 2.61 -8.47 17.08
C ASP A 41 2.88 -8.67 15.58
N ILE A 42 3.98 -8.10 15.10
CA ILE A 42 4.45 -8.35 13.74
C ILE A 42 5.43 -9.55 13.78
N LYS A 43 5.16 -10.58 12.99
CA LYS A 43 5.91 -11.87 12.96
C LYS A 43 7.42 -11.78 12.71
N TYR A 44 7.93 -10.62 12.34
CA TYR A 44 9.31 -10.47 11.85
C TYR A 44 10.34 -10.11 12.91
N LEU A 45 9.97 -10.11 14.20
CA LEU A 45 10.83 -9.71 15.32
C LEU A 45 12.23 -10.36 15.35
N ASN A 46 12.44 -11.45 14.59
CA ASN A 46 13.69 -12.24 14.58
C ASN A 46 14.44 -12.24 13.23
N LYS A 47 14.05 -11.42 12.24
CA LYS A 47 14.80 -11.32 10.97
C LYS A 47 15.81 -10.16 11.06
N ALA A 48 17.09 -10.44 10.81
CA ALA A 48 18.21 -9.50 11.03
C ALA A 48 18.08 -8.17 10.27
N ASN A 49 17.33 -8.14 9.15
CA ASN A 49 17.13 -6.97 8.31
C ASN A 49 15.70 -6.40 8.38
N VAL A 50 14.91 -6.79 9.41
CA VAL A 50 13.57 -6.26 9.64
C VAL A 50 13.46 -5.62 11.02
N ILE A 51 12.91 -4.44 11.06
CA ILE A 51 12.51 -3.75 12.30
C ILE A 51 11.00 -3.62 12.29
N SER A 52 10.35 -4.03 13.37
CA SER A 52 8.90 -3.91 13.54
C SER A 52 8.58 -2.78 14.53
N LEU A 53 7.70 -1.86 14.14
CA LEU A 53 7.29 -0.71 14.93
C LEU A 53 5.78 -0.53 14.90
N THR A 54 5.20 -0.11 16.04
CA THR A 54 3.78 0.27 16.11
C THR A 54 3.57 1.63 15.44
N HIS A 55 2.58 1.73 14.55
CA HIS A 55 2.34 2.91 13.74
C HIS A 55 0.85 3.11 13.44
N ASP A 56 0.28 4.17 13.93
CA ASP A 56 -1.01 4.68 13.48
C ASP A 56 -0.80 5.64 12.30
N VAL A 57 -1.09 5.15 11.09
CA VAL A 57 -0.89 5.91 9.84
C VAL A 57 -1.80 7.13 9.72
N SER A 58 -2.89 7.20 10.49
CA SER A 58 -3.83 8.32 10.48
C SER A 58 -3.31 9.55 11.24
N LYS A 59 -2.20 9.42 12.01
CA LYS A 59 -1.65 10.43 12.91
C LYS A 59 -0.30 10.96 12.43
N ALA A 60 -0.19 12.27 12.25
CA ALA A 60 1.04 12.92 11.79
C ALA A 60 2.21 12.74 12.76
N GLU A 61 1.94 12.78 14.07
CA GLU A 61 2.93 12.56 15.13
C GLU A 61 3.51 11.13 15.09
N SER A 62 2.69 10.13 14.73
CA SER A 62 3.16 8.76 14.57
C SER A 62 4.15 8.64 13.40
N TRP A 63 3.88 9.28 12.26
CA TRP A 63 4.83 9.38 11.16
C TRP A 63 6.14 10.03 11.55
N ALA A 64 6.10 11.12 12.33
CA ALA A 64 7.30 11.80 12.81
C ALA A 64 8.17 10.89 13.68
N SER A 65 7.56 10.10 14.57
CA SER A 65 8.23 9.10 15.41
C SER A 65 8.92 8.04 14.56
N ILE A 66 8.18 7.41 13.62
CA ILE A 66 8.71 6.37 12.73
C ILE A 66 9.90 6.88 11.92
N LEU A 67 9.80 8.07 11.34
CA LEU A 67 10.93 8.64 10.57
C LEU A 67 12.11 9.04 11.44
N GLY A 68 11.90 9.39 12.71
CA GLY A 68 12.96 9.55 13.70
C GLY A 68 13.74 8.25 13.89
N ASP A 69 13.06 7.12 14.05
CA ASP A 69 13.65 5.78 14.14
C ASP A 69 14.41 5.39 12.85
N VAL A 70 13.76 5.56 11.68
CA VAL A 70 14.40 5.30 10.38
C VAL A 70 15.69 6.10 10.22
N LYS A 71 15.64 7.41 10.50
CA LYS A 71 16.79 8.30 10.37
C LYS A 71 17.92 7.93 11.34
N SER A 72 17.60 7.61 12.59
CA SER A 72 18.59 7.27 13.61
C SER A 72 19.31 5.95 13.31
N ARG A 73 18.60 4.96 12.76
CA ARG A 73 19.13 3.61 12.52
C ARG A 73 19.82 3.46 11.16
N PHE A 74 19.24 4.06 10.11
CA PHE A 74 19.69 3.86 8.73
C PHE A 74 20.23 5.13 8.07
N GLY A 75 19.86 6.30 8.54
CA GLY A 75 20.22 7.59 7.94
C GLY A 75 19.59 7.86 6.57
N ARG A 76 18.81 6.91 6.04
CA ARG A 76 18.20 6.97 4.70
C ARG A 76 16.85 6.24 4.63
N LEU A 77 16.06 6.57 3.61
CA LEU A 77 14.89 5.82 3.20
C LEU A 77 14.80 5.86 1.66
N ASP A 78 14.75 4.69 1.04
CA ASP A 78 14.72 4.55 -0.42
C ASP A 78 13.33 4.22 -0.94
N ILE A 79 12.55 3.47 -0.17
CA ILE A 79 11.25 2.96 -0.59
C ILE A 79 10.21 3.23 0.52
N LEU A 80 9.06 3.76 0.11
CA LEU A 80 7.85 3.78 0.95
C LEU A 80 6.76 2.95 0.27
N VAL A 81 6.17 2.02 1.00
CA VAL A 81 4.95 1.32 0.60
C VAL A 81 3.82 1.71 1.54
N ASN A 82 2.92 2.55 1.05
CA ASN A 82 1.69 2.90 1.74
C ASN A 82 0.64 1.81 1.47
N ASN A 83 0.60 0.79 2.34
CA ASN A 83 -0.30 -0.35 2.19
C ASN A 83 -1.39 -0.40 3.26
N ALA A 84 -1.19 0.19 4.43
CA ALA A 84 -2.19 0.21 5.50
C ALA A 84 -3.55 0.68 4.99
N GLY A 85 -4.61 -0.02 5.37
CA GLY A 85 -5.95 0.33 4.96
C GLY A 85 -7.02 -0.54 5.60
N ILE A 86 -8.22 -0.01 5.62
CA ILE A 86 -9.44 -0.68 6.08
C ILE A 86 -10.47 -0.74 4.95
N GLY A 87 -11.52 -1.50 5.12
CA GLY A 87 -12.67 -1.55 4.22
C GLY A 87 -13.93 -1.87 4.98
N THR A 88 -15.04 -1.39 4.46
CA THR A 88 -16.40 -1.59 4.99
C THR A 88 -17.32 -2.07 3.88
N LEU A 89 -18.53 -2.44 4.22
CA LEU A 89 -19.55 -2.90 3.28
C LEU A 89 -20.76 -1.97 3.11
N PRO A 90 -21.02 -0.97 3.97
CA PRO A 90 -22.20 -0.11 3.84
C PRO A 90 -22.25 0.55 2.45
N ASP A 91 -23.44 0.65 1.89
CA ASP A 91 -23.67 1.43 0.65
C ASP A 91 -23.81 2.93 0.97
N VAL A 92 -24.21 3.72 -0.05
CA VAL A 92 -24.30 5.18 0.11
C VAL A 92 -25.35 5.61 1.13
N GLU A 93 -26.42 4.83 1.30
CA GLU A 93 -27.52 5.16 2.23
C GLU A 93 -27.23 4.65 3.65
N GLU A 94 -26.46 3.57 3.77
CA GLU A 94 -26.16 2.94 5.05
C GLU A 94 -24.91 3.51 5.74
N GLU A 95 -23.98 4.16 4.99
CA GLU A 95 -22.74 4.69 5.52
C GLU A 95 -22.99 5.92 6.40
N ASP A 96 -22.50 5.92 7.63
CA ASP A 96 -22.57 7.06 8.52
C ASP A 96 -21.35 7.98 8.39
N GLU A 97 -21.46 9.21 8.88
CA GLU A 97 -20.38 10.21 8.79
C GLU A 97 -19.12 9.76 9.53
N THR A 98 -19.25 9.03 10.63
CA THR A 98 -18.10 8.53 11.42
C THR A 98 -17.32 7.49 10.63
N GLY A 99 -18.00 6.49 10.06
CA GLY A 99 -17.40 5.45 9.21
C GLY A 99 -16.77 6.05 7.94
N TRP A 100 -17.46 7.01 7.31
CA TRP A 100 -16.95 7.77 6.18
C TRP A 100 -15.63 8.46 6.51
N MET A 101 -15.58 9.21 7.62
CA MET A 101 -14.37 9.94 8.02
C MET A 101 -13.24 9.02 8.43
N GLU A 102 -13.53 7.93 9.15
CA GLU A 102 -12.52 6.92 9.51
C GLU A 102 -11.89 6.31 8.27
N MET A 103 -12.70 5.95 7.27
CA MET A 103 -12.24 5.40 5.99
C MET A 103 -11.31 6.38 5.27
N LEU A 104 -11.67 7.64 5.19
CA LEU A 104 -10.84 8.67 4.57
C LEU A 104 -9.56 8.93 5.36
N ASP A 105 -9.62 8.95 6.68
CA ASP A 105 -8.46 9.17 7.54
C ASP A 105 -7.41 8.07 7.37
N ILE A 106 -7.85 6.81 7.35
CA ILE A 106 -6.94 5.67 7.27
C ILE A 106 -6.50 5.40 5.83
N ASN A 107 -7.38 5.42 4.84
CA ASN A 107 -7.04 5.01 3.47
C ASN A 107 -6.52 6.15 2.58
N ALA A 108 -6.95 7.39 2.83
CA ALA A 108 -6.64 8.53 1.96
C ALA A 108 -5.68 9.53 2.62
N LYS A 109 -6.01 10.07 3.79
CA LYS A 109 -5.16 11.02 4.50
C LYS A 109 -3.81 10.43 4.86
N SER A 110 -3.77 9.15 5.24
CA SER A 110 -2.51 8.44 5.57
C SER A 110 -1.52 8.42 4.40
N ILE A 111 -2.02 8.23 3.17
CA ILE A 111 -1.19 8.25 1.95
C ILE A 111 -0.52 9.61 1.79
N TRP A 112 -1.28 10.70 1.94
CA TRP A 112 -0.74 12.04 1.90
C TRP A 112 0.26 12.30 3.04
N LEU A 113 -0.05 11.88 4.27
CA LEU A 113 0.85 11.99 5.41
C LEU A 113 2.16 11.24 5.17
N GLY A 114 2.09 10.01 4.67
CA GLY A 114 3.26 9.19 4.36
C GLY A 114 4.15 9.85 3.31
N ILE A 115 3.59 10.28 2.18
CA ILE A 115 4.33 11.02 1.15
C ILE A 115 4.99 12.25 1.75
N LYS A 116 4.22 13.10 2.43
CA LYS A 116 4.71 14.33 3.06
C LYS A 116 5.88 14.06 4.02
N ALA A 117 5.78 13.02 4.82
CA ALA A 117 6.75 12.69 5.84
C ALA A 117 8.09 12.21 5.26
N VAL A 118 8.08 11.36 4.19
CA VAL A 118 9.30 10.76 3.66
C VAL A 118 10.08 11.66 2.70
N ILE A 119 9.42 12.60 2.03
CA ILE A 119 10.04 13.47 1.00
C ILE A 119 11.31 14.18 1.48
N PRO A 120 11.38 14.78 2.69
CA PRO A 120 12.61 15.44 3.13
C PRO A 120 13.82 14.50 3.19
N LEU A 121 13.61 13.25 3.61
CA LEU A 121 14.67 12.26 3.71
C LEU A 121 15.08 11.74 2.32
N MET A 122 14.12 11.41 1.44
CA MET A 122 14.38 10.99 0.06
C MET A 122 15.09 12.10 -0.75
N ARG A 123 14.66 13.35 -0.58
CA ARG A 123 15.29 14.51 -1.21
C ARG A 123 16.76 14.66 -0.85
N SER A 124 17.13 14.41 0.42
CA SER A 124 18.53 14.51 0.87
C SER A 124 19.46 13.53 0.16
N HIS A 125 18.93 12.43 -0.37
CA HIS A 125 19.65 11.41 -1.14
C HIS A 125 19.42 11.51 -2.65
N LYS A 126 18.56 12.45 -3.09
CA LYS A 126 18.18 12.65 -4.51
C LYS A 126 17.66 11.37 -5.18
N SER A 127 16.95 10.55 -4.44
CA SER A 127 16.39 9.28 -4.91
C SER A 127 15.28 8.81 -3.97
N GLY A 128 14.21 8.26 -4.53
CA GLY A 128 13.14 7.63 -3.78
C GLY A 128 12.13 6.93 -4.67
N SER A 129 11.46 5.93 -4.11
CA SER A 129 10.32 5.27 -4.75
C SER A 129 9.17 5.13 -3.75
N ILE A 130 8.01 5.63 -4.11
CA ILE A 130 6.79 5.53 -3.32
C ILE A 130 5.78 4.69 -4.08
N VAL A 131 5.27 3.63 -3.46
CA VAL A 131 4.23 2.79 -4.01
C VAL A 131 3.01 2.84 -3.08
N ASN A 132 1.90 3.35 -3.61
CA ASN A 132 0.64 3.45 -2.88
C ASN A 132 -0.27 2.28 -3.26
N VAL A 133 -0.82 1.57 -2.28
CA VAL A 133 -1.78 0.48 -2.53
C VAL A 133 -3.19 1.06 -2.60
N SER A 134 -3.70 1.14 -3.83
CA SER A 134 -5.06 1.54 -4.16
C SER A 134 -5.99 0.30 -4.20
N SER A 135 -6.89 0.23 -5.14
CA SER A 135 -7.81 -0.89 -5.40
C SER A 135 -8.46 -0.70 -6.78
N ILE A 136 -8.93 -1.78 -7.41
CA ILE A 136 -9.86 -1.72 -8.55
C ILE A 136 -11.07 -0.84 -8.23
N PHE A 137 -11.48 -0.77 -6.96
CA PHE A 137 -12.61 0.04 -6.51
C PHE A 137 -12.31 1.54 -6.43
N GLY A 138 -11.06 1.96 -6.58
CA GLY A 138 -10.73 3.37 -6.81
C GLY A 138 -11.05 3.85 -8.23
N ALA A 139 -11.26 2.93 -9.18
CA ALA A 139 -11.47 3.21 -10.59
C ALA A 139 -12.75 2.56 -11.17
N SER A 140 -13.49 1.78 -10.37
CA SER A 140 -14.74 1.11 -10.80
C SER A 140 -15.85 1.29 -9.77
N GLY A 141 -17.10 1.07 -10.19
CA GLY A 141 -18.27 1.07 -9.29
C GLY A 141 -18.44 -0.22 -8.49
N GLY A 142 -17.64 -1.26 -8.76
CA GLY A 142 -17.68 -2.53 -8.05
C GLY A 142 -19.05 -3.21 -8.06
N PHE A 143 -19.60 -3.40 -6.88
CA PHE A 143 -20.93 -3.98 -6.63
C PHE A 143 -21.93 -2.92 -6.11
N GLY A 144 -21.62 -1.62 -6.19
CA GLY A 144 -22.46 -0.56 -5.66
C GLY A 144 -22.47 -0.46 -4.12
N LYS A 145 -21.54 -1.14 -3.45
CA LYS A 145 -21.36 -1.11 -1.99
C LYS A 145 -20.05 -0.44 -1.60
N SER A 146 -19.86 -0.16 -0.31
CA SER A 146 -18.60 0.41 0.21
C SER A 146 -18.26 1.78 -0.37
N ALA A 147 -19.22 2.72 -0.36
CA ALA A 147 -19.06 4.04 -0.94
C ALA A 147 -17.83 4.80 -0.42
N ALA A 148 -17.63 4.82 0.91
CA ALA A 148 -16.47 5.44 1.55
C ALA A 148 -15.15 4.80 1.10
N TYR A 149 -15.12 3.48 0.94
CA TYR A 149 -13.93 2.77 0.44
C TYR A 149 -13.58 3.17 -0.99
N HIS A 150 -14.58 3.17 -1.90
CA HIS A 150 -14.38 3.61 -3.29
C HIS A 150 -13.84 5.05 -3.35
N ALA A 151 -14.45 5.96 -2.61
CA ALA A 151 -14.01 7.35 -2.53
C ALA A 151 -12.56 7.44 -2.02
N SER A 152 -12.23 6.74 -0.93
CA SER A 152 -10.89 6.75 -0.34
C SER A 152 -9.82 6.23 -1.32
N LYS A 153 -10.11 5.17 -2.09
CA LYS A 153 -9.18 4.59 -3.07
C LYS A 153 -9.06 5.44 -4.34
N GLY A 154 -10.13 6.14 -4.73
CA GLY A 154 -10.06 7.16 -5.79
C GLY A 154 -9.11 8.33 -5.45
N VAL A 155 -9.07 8.75 -4.17
CA VAL A 155 -8.11 9.76 -3.68
C VAL A 155 -6.68 9.27 -3.84
N VAL A 156 -6.37 7.98 -3.59
CA VAL A 156 -5.02 7.43 -3.74
C VAL A 156 -4.49 7.64 -5.15
N SER A 157 -5.30 7.33 -6.17
CA SER A 157 -4.92 7.52 -7.58
C SER A 157 -4.65 8.98 -7.92
N ALA A 158 -5.49 9.91 -7.43
CA ALA A 158 -5.33 11.34 -7.66
C ALA A 158 -4.07 11.90 -7.01
N VAL A 159 -3.83 11.56 -5.73
CA VAL A 159 -2.65 11.99 -4.97
C VAL A 159 -1.37 11.40 -5.58
N THR A 160 -1.39 10.15 -6.04
CA THR A 160 -0.26 9.50 -6.72
C THR A 160 0.18 10.31 -7.95
N ARG A 161 -0.74 10.63 -8.86
CA ARG A 161 -0.43 11.42 -10.06
C ARG A 161 0.08 12.82 -9.73
N ASN A 162 -0.53 13.50 -8.76
CA ASN A 162 -0.08 14.83 -8.34
C ASN A 162 1.34 14.80 -7.77
N ALA A 163 1.62 13.87 -6.85
CA ALA A 163 2.93 13.73 -6.23
C ALA A 163 3.99 13.29 -7.25
N ALA A 164 3.66 12.41 -8.20
CA ALA A 164 4.56 11.97 -9.26
C ALA A 164 5.09 13.17 -10.07
N ILE A 165 4.20 14.03 -10.55
CA ILE A 165 4.59 15.25 -11.31
C ILE A 165 5.44 16.18 -10.44
N ARG A 166 5.05 16.37 -9.18
CA ARG A 166 5.75 17.31 -8.27
C ARG A 166 7.17 16.86 -7.96
N TYR A 167 7.41 15.56 -7.78
CA TYR A 167 8.67 15.04 -7.25
C TYR A 167 9.56 14.34 -8.29
N ALA A 168 9.10 14.11 -9.52
CA ALA A 168 9.90 13.55 -10.60
C ALA A 168 11.21 14.34 -10.87
N PRO A 169 11.20 15.69 -10.86
CA PRO A 169 12.45 16.46 -11.03
C PRO A 169 13.49 16.24 -9.91
N GLU A 170 13.03 15.72 -8.75
CA GLU A 170 13.89 15.41 -7.61
C GLU A 170 14.34 13.92 -7.62
N ASN A 171 14.08 13.20 -8.73
CA ASN A 171 14.34 11.76 -8.88
C ASN A 171 13.61 10.90 -7.83
N ILE A 172 12.39 11.30 -7.46
CA ILE A 172 11.50 10.55 -6.58
C ILE A 172 10.29 10.12 -7.42
N ARG A 173 10.11 8.81 -7.56
CA ARG A 173 9.00 8.22 -8.31
C ARG A 173 7.82 7.94 -7.36
N VAL A 174 6.61 8.14 -7.83
CA VAL A 174 5.38 7.85 -7.07
C VAL A 174 4.42 7.10 -7.97
N ASN A 175 4.07 5.87 -7.61
CA ASN A 175 3.18 5.02 -8.39
C ASN A 175 2.11 4.39 -7.48
N ALA A 176 1.07 3.84 -8.09
CA ALA A 176 0.05 3.06 -7.39
C ALA A 176 -0.03 1.64 -7.94
N VAL A 177 -0.35 0.69 -7.06
CA VAL A 177 -0.81 -0.66 -7.41
C VAL A 177 -2.27 -0.75 -7.02
N SER A 178 -3.11 -1.26 -7.93
CA SER A 178 -4.54 -1.45 -7.71
C SER A 178 -4.87 -2.94 -7.77
N PRO A 179 -4.88 -3.62 -6.60
CA PRO A 179 -5.23 -5.02 -6.53
C PRO A 179 -6.71 -5.26 -6.90
N GLY A 180 -6.98 -6.41 -7.50
CA GLY A 180 -8.30 -7.03 -7.51
C GLY A 180 -8.60 -7.74 -6.20
N PHE A 181 -9.26 -8.88 -6.28
CA PHE A 181 -9.57 -9.71 -5.12
C PHE A 181 -8.38 -10.58 -4.73
N VAL A 182 -7.92 -10.44 -3.48
CA VAL A 182 -6.72 -11.09 -2.93
C VAL A 182 -7.11 -11.98 -1.75
N LYS A 183 -6.54 -13.18 -1.66
CA LYS A 183 -6.74 -14.09 -0.53
C LYS A 183 -6.07 -13.55 0.73
N VAL A 184 -6.79 -12.75 1.50
CA VAL A 184 -6.36 -12.26 2.80
C VAL A 184 -7.44 -12.55 3.82
N ALA A 185 -7.07 -12.86 5.05
CA ALA A 185 -7.99 -13.32 6.11
C ALA A 185 -9.18 -12.37 6.37
N ARG A 186 -9.04 -11.08 6.04
CA ARG A 186 -10.13 -10.11 6.16
C ARG A 186 -11.17 -10.29 5.04
N GLU A 187 -10.73 -10.49 3.81
CA GLU A 187 -11.62 -10.67 2.66
C GLU A 187 -12.32 -12.02 2.73
N GLU A 188 -11.62 -13.07 3.17
CA GLU A 188 -12.24 -14.38 3.44
C GLU A 188 -13.40 -14.25 4.42
N LYS A 189 -13.22 -13.55 5.55
CA LYS A 189 -14.30 -13.30 6.52
C LYS A 189 -15.43 -12.43 5.96
N THR A 190 -15.13 -11.51 5.07
CA THR A 190 -16.13 -10.65 4.43
C THR A 190 -17.00 -11.46 3.47
N ILE A 191 -16.38 -12.41 2.75
CA ILE A 191 -17.07 -13.29 1.81
C ILE A 191 -17.86 -14.36 2.54
N GLU A 192 -17.31 -14.95 3.60
CA GLU A 192 -18.08 -15.87 4.47
C GLU A 192 -19.39 -15.21 4.95
N LYS A 193 -19.36 -13.89 5.22
CA LYS A 193 -20.55 -13.12 5.59
C LYS A 193 -21.47 -12.77 4.41
N ALA A 194 -20.91 -12.57 3.23
CA ALA A 194 -21.66 -12.18 2.01
C ALA A 194 -22.24 -13.39 1.26
N GLY A 195 -21.83 -14.62 1.62
CA GLY A 195 -22.31 -15.87 1.06
C GLY A 195 -21.64 -16.29 -0.27
N ASP A 196 -21.94 -17.51 -0.70
CA ASP A 196 -21.36 -18.14 -1.90
C ASP A 196 -21.65 -17.36 -3.18
N GLU A 197 -22.78 -16.66 -3.26
CA GLU A 197 -23.19 -15.89 -4.44
C GLU A 197 -22.19 -14.77 -4.77
N MET A 198 -21.73 -14.00 -3.76
CA MET A 198 -20.75 -12.94 -4.00
C MET A 198 -19.41 -13.52 -4.45
N SER A 199 -18.98 -14.63 -3.86
CA SER A 199 -17.75 -15.31 -4.27
C SER A 199 -17.83 -15.79 -5.73
N GLN A 200 -18.95 -16.36 -6.15
CA GLN A 200 -19.18 -16.78 -7.53
C GLN A 200 -19.20 -15.60 -8.50
N GLU A 201 -19.84 -14.50 -8.14
CA GLU A 201 -19.87 -13.28 -8.95
C GLU A 201 -18.48 -12.67 -9.12
N ILE A 202 -17.67 -12.63 -8.06
CA ILE A 202 -16.26 -12.21 -8.13
C ILE A 202 -15.49 -13.04 -9.13
N LEU A 203 -15.60 -14.38 -9.04
CA LEU A 203 -14.94 -15.30 -9.96
C LEU A 203 -15.49 -15.18 -11.39
N PHE A 204 -16.79 -14.94 -11.53
CA PHE A 204 -17.42 -14.74 -12.83
C PHE A 204 -16.86 -13.50 -13.54
N ARG A 205 -16.74 -12.38 -12.83
CA ARG A 205 -16.22 -11.12 -13.37
C ARG A 205 -14.70 -11.10 -13.53
N THR A 206 -13.96 -11.94 -12.80
CA THR A 206 -12.50 -12.01 -12.93
C THR A 206 -12.12 -12.93 -14.08
N PRO A 207 -11.53 -12.45 -15.20
CA PRO A 207 -11.17 -13.30 -16.34
C PRO A 207 -10.25 -14.48 -16.00
N MET A 208 -9.31 -14.30 -15.08
CA MET A 208 -8.42 -15.39 -14.62
C MET A 208 -9.10 -16.41 -13.70
N LYS A 209 -10.39 -16.21 -13.33
CA LYS A 209 -11.24 -17.16 -12.58
C LYS A 209 -10.66 -17.61 -11.24
N ARG A 210 -9.86 -16.78 -10.63
CA ARG A 210 -9.29 -17.01 -9.30
C ARG A 210 -8.99 -15.70 -8.57
N TRP A 211 -8.82 -15.79 -7.29
CA TRP A 211 -8.26 -14.73 -6.46
C TRP A 211 -6.75 -14.67 -6.62
N ALA A 212 -6.19 -13.49 -6.45
CA ALA A 212 -4.75 -13.32 -6.36
C ALA A 212 -4.22 -13.82 -4.99
N GLU A 213 -3.01 -14.33 -4.98
CA GLU A 213 -2.26 -14.53 -3.75
C GLU A 213 -1.53 -13.23 -3.36
N PRO A 214 -1.34 -12.93 -2.06
CA PRO A 214 -0.68 -11.70 -1.60
C PRO A 214 0.68 -11.45 -2.26
N PHE A 215 1.47 -12.51 -2.53
CA PHE A 215 2.77 -12.39 -3.15
C PHE A 215 2.72 -11.88 -4.59
N GLU A 216 1.61 -12.09 -5.31
CA GLU A 216 1.45 -11.58 -6.68
C GLU A 216 1.36 -10.05 -6.68
N ILE A 217 0.68 -9.48 -5.68
CA ILE A 217 0.63 -8.02 -5.47
C ILE A 217 1.98 -7.50 -4.99
N ALA A 218 2.64 -8.20 -4.06
CA ALA A 218 3.96 -7.85 -3.56
C ALA A 218 5.01 -7.83 -4.69
N SER A 219 4.90 -8.72 -5.67
CA SER A 219 5.78 -8.74 -6.84
C SER A 219 5.63 -7.49 -7.72
N ALA A 220 4.40 -7.01 -7.92
CA ALA A 220 4.14 -5.76 -8.63
C ALA A 220 4.64 -4.53 -7.85
N ILE A 221 4.47 -4.54 -6.52
CA ILE A 221 5.02 -3.50 -5.64
C ILE A 221 6.55 -3.49 -5.74
N ASN A 222 7.21 -4.64 -5.67
CA ASN A 222 8.66 -4.77 -5.79
C ASN A 222 9.17 -4.27 -7.14
N PHE A 223 8.49 -4.61 -8.24
CA PHE A 223 8.81 -4.08 -9.57
C PHE A 223 8.76 -2.55 -9.61
N LEU A 224 7.66 -1.94 -9.16
CA LEU A 224 7.52 -0.48 -9.16
C LEU A 224 8.48 0.22 -8.20
N ALA A 225 8.83 -0.42 -7.08
CA ALA A 225 9.81 0.10 -6.13
C ALA A 225 11.24 0.02 -6.66
N GLY A 226 11.53 -0.98 -7.49
CA GLY A 226 12.86 -1.39 -7.91
C GLY A 226 13.47 -0.57 -9.06
N LYS A 227 14.67 -1.01 -9.45
CA LYS A 227 15.50 -0.42 -10.50
C LYS A 227 14.92 -0.61 -11.92
N ASP A 228 14.07 -1.62 -12.09
CA ASP A 228 13.49 -1.95 -13.40
C ASP A 228 12.33 -1.00 -13.77
N ALA A 229 11.89 -0.14 -12.85
CA ALA A 229 10.84 0.86 -13.03
C ALA A 229 11.36 2.31 -13.01
N THR A 230 12.63 2.56 -13.33
CA THR A 230 13.26 3.89 -13.19
C THR A 230 12.64 4.98 -14.07
N TYR A 231 11.97 4.63 -15.15
CA TYR A 231 11.26 5.56 -16.03
C TYR A 231 9.73 5.52 -15.85
N ILE A 232 9.26 4.91 -14.76
CA ILE A 232 7.84 4.74 -14.45
C ILE A 232 7.50 5.61 -13.23
N THR A 233 6.66 6.64 -13.43
CA THR A 233 6.11 7.48 -12.35
C THR A 233 4.72 7.97 -12.71
N GLY A 234 3.80 8.06 -11.75
CA GLY A 234 2.41 8.48 -11.95
C GLY A 234 1.48 7.38 -12.48
N VAL A 235 1.96 6.14 -12.64
CA VAL A 235 1.14 5.03 -13.12
C VAL A 235 0.25 4.47 -11.99
N GLU A 236 -0.90 3.96 -12.37
CA GLU A 236 -1.73 3.06 -11.58
C GLU A 236 -1.72 1.69 -12.26
N LEU A 237 -1.05 0.71 -11.64
CA LEU A 237 -0.91 -0.64 -12.17
C LEU A 237 -1.99 -1.54 -11.58
N PHE A 238 -2.92 -1.97 -12.42
CA PHE A 238 -3.94 -2.96 -12.03
C PHE A 238 -3.34 -4.36 -11.97
N VAL A 239 -3.51 -5.03 -10.83
CA VAL A 239 -3.09 -6.42 -10.57
C VAL A 239 -4.34 -7.17 -10.13
N ASP A 240 -5.22 -7.46 -11.06
CA ASP A 240 -6.63 -7.74 -10.83
C ASP A 240 -7.18 -8.95 -11.58
N GLY A 241 -6.33 -9.73 -12.23
CA GLY A 241 -6.74 -10.90 -13.01
C GLY A 241 -7.59 -10.55 -14.23
N GLY A 242 -7.51 -9.30 -14.71
CA GLY A 242 -8.23 -8.79 -15.88
C GLY A 242 -9.58 -8.13 -15.56
N TRP A 243 -9.93 -7.94 -14.29
CA TRP A 243 -11.20 -7.35 -13.88
C TRP A 243 -11.50 -6.01 -14.57
N MET A 244 -10.54 -5.11 -14.65
CA MET A 244 -10.72 -3.79 -15.24
C MET A 244 -10.64 -3.77 -16.77
N ALA A 245 -10.26 -4.88 -17.40
CA ALA A 245 -10.17 -5.03 -18.87
C ALA A 245 -11.42 -5.67 -19.49
N ALA A 246 -12.34 -6.23 -18.68
CA ALA A 246 -13.51 -6.96 -19.11
C ALA A 246 -14.79 -6.12 -19.12
#